data_5d0e6efdcbfe41023373e712c3118edc
#
_entry.id   5d0e6efdcbfe41023373e712c3118edc
#
_cell.length_a   1.000
_cell.length_b   1.000
_cell.length_c   1.000
_cell.angle_alpha   90.00
_cell.angle_beta   90.00
_cell.angle_gamma   90.00
#
_symmetry.space_group_name_H-M   'P 1'
#
loop_
_entity.id
_entity.type
_entity.pdbx_description
1 polymer ?
#
loop_
_entity_poly.entity_id
_entity_poly.type
_entity_poly.pdbx_seq_one_letter_code
_entity_poly.pdbx_strand_id
1 'polypeptide(L)'
;MIILLFLVWRVPIVMRDAGGQDEEWFAITGWTILQDGIPRVPYAPQRQKGNLFYKADKALFIQPPLYSYLSAPLFTILPATYSTARLLSVIAGGVSLIFVYLLARLVFKDPLAGLASAGLFSLSRPFFFPATIARPDMLCGMLGLIALWMMWRWYDNQKQLRYLVLSGIFLGLGMLTHPFAIVYCSQIGIWAILTSGTFRERLTRGTIVTVSALAIFALWLPLILSYPDLFRVQFFKNVLDISGPGLFTRLLFPWSYFSTQFQLLIEHAGKIQVALMVCGLFGGTWLAWRSDDRRTRIHMLLVWSSIYLLIACQGNHPTKGYWCYPGALLFLCIGWGLTEIGRKVWERSLVGNIGTLLGAVLIVAAMIPGSGIRTWLAHINNWSNINYNAPKFVDQIINDLPADARYTVDRAYVFNFASAGRTTILGDLREHLFDARSFPYDYLIVSRDCIDRDLATALNGWLIGTYGDPDDRFGCYVEVYVPMVSPIKELNPSPGKHQKLK
;
A
#
# COMPACT_ATOMS: atom_id res chain seq x y z
N MET A 1 14.47 -7.69 -17.38
CA MET A 1 13.45 -7.01 -18.22
C MET A 1 12.22 -6.59 -17.42
N ILE A 2 11.45 -7.50 -16.76
CA ILE A 2 10.21 -7.14 -16.02
C ILE A 2 10.45 -6.04 -14.98
N ILE A 3 11.52 -6.14 -14.18
CA ILE A 3 11.86 -5.12 -13.18
C ILE A 3 12.18 -3.76 -13.83
N LEU A 4 12.93 -3.76 -14.93
CA LEU A 4 13.22 -2.53 -15.66
C LEU A 4 11.94 -1.87 -16.19
N LEU A 5 11.04 -2.65 -16.79
CA LEU A 5 9.72 -2.17 -17.25
C LEU A 5 8.89 -1.64 -16.07
N PHE A 6 8.92 -2.35 -14.93
CA PHE A 6 8.28 -1.89 -13.69
C PHE A 6 8.82 -0.52 -13.26
N LEU A 7 10.13 -0.34 -13.19
CA LEU A 7 10.75 0.93 -12.78
C LEU A 7 10.43 2.07 -13.76
N VAL A 8 10.60 1.84 -15.08
CA VAL A 8 10.28 2.84 -16.13
C VAL A 8 8.82 3.29 -16.04
N TRP A 9 7.92 2.37 -15.68
CA TRP A 9 6.49 2.67 -15.58
C TRP A 9 6.10 3.34 -14.25
N ARG A 10 6.79 3.01 -13.15
CA ARG A 10 6.40 3.49 -11.80
C ARG A 10 7.12 4.75 -11.37
N VAL A 11 8.40 4.88 -11.66
CA VAL A 11 9.20 6.00 -11.17
C VAL A 11 8.64 7.36 -11.56
N PRO A 12 8.19 7.63 -12.81
CA PRO A 12 7.58 8.91 -13.15
C PRO A 12 6.35 9.27 -12.30
N ILE A 13 5.49 8.28 -12.01
CA ILE A 13 4.30 8.46 -11.18
C ILE A 13 4.72 8.76 -9.73
N VAL A 14 5.57 7.90 -9.16
CA VAL A 14 6.05 8.00 -7.78
C VAL A 14 6.71 9.34 -7.48
N MET A 15 7.50 9.84 -8.43
CA MET A 15 8.27 11.08 -8.26
C MET A 15 7.44 12.34 -8.47
N ARG A 16 6.26 12.26 -9.07
CA ARG A 16 5.55 13.44 -9.56
C ARG A 16 4.12 13.61 -9.04
N ASP A 17 3.47 12.55 -8.57
CA ASP A 17 2.11 12.62 -8.02
C ASP A 17 2.04 13.31 -6.66
N ALA A 18 0.94 14.01 -6.40
CA ALA A 18 0.59 14.54 -5.08
C ALA A 18 0.39 13.41 -4.05
N GLY A 19 0.42 13.73 -2.77
CA GLY A 19 0.13 12.79 -1.69
C GLY A 19 -1.33 12.36 -1.67
N GLY A 20 -1.61 11.21 -1.08
CA GLY A 20 -2.98 10.71 -0.92
C GLY A 20 -3.06 9.42 -0.14
N GLN A 21 -4.26 9.00 0.20
CA GLN A 21 -4.59 7.69 0.78
C GLN A 21 -3.66 7.23 1.93
N ASP A 22 -3.67 7.97 3.02
CA ASP A 22 -2.92 7.69 4.25
C ASP A 22 -1.39 7.93 4.15
N GLU A 23 -0.87 8.40 3.02
CA GLU A 23 0.57 8.71 2.89
C GLU A 23 1.03 9.76 3.88
N GLU A 24 0.13 10.68 4.25
CA GLU A 24 0.35 11.71 5.25
C GLU A 24 0.79 11.13 6.61
N TRP A 25 0.28 9.94 6.97
CA TRP A 25 0.65 9.28 8.23
C TRP A 25 2.00 8.56 8.16
N PHE A 26 2.34 7.99 6.99
CA PHE A 26 3.52 7.16 6.84
C PHE A 26 4.77 7.95 6.39
N ALA A 27 4.62 8.99 5.60
CA ALA A 27 5.73 9.84 5.19
C ALA A 27 6.28 10.64 6.38
N ILE A 28 5.39 11.31 7.13
CA ILE A 28 5.80 12.14 8.27
C ILE A 28 6.46 11.33 9.39
N THR A 29 6.00 10.09 9.64
CA THR A 29 6.58 9.26 10.70
C THR A 29 8.02 8.85 10.41
N GLY A 30 8.37 8.60 9.14
CA GLY A 30 9.76 8.41 8.75
C GLY A 30 10.61 9.67 8.96
N TRP A 31 10.06 10.83 8.66
CA TRP A 31 10.73 12.13 8.88
C TRP A 31 10.94 12.44 10.36
N THR A 32 9.92 12.21 11.22
CA THR A 32 10.05 12.49 12.66
C THR A 32 11.01 11.52 13.36
N ILE A 33 11.18 10.30 12.88
CA ILE A 33 12.21 9.38 13.39
C ILE A 33 13.62 9.97 13.25
N LEU A 34 13.92 10.71 12.18
CA LEU A 34 15.21 11.39 12.05
C LEU A 34 15.40 12.52 13.06
N GLN A 35 14.32 13.13 13.53
CA GLN A 35 14.39 14.26 14.46
C GLN A 35 14.60 13.80 15.90
N ASP A 36 13.85 12.79 16.35
CA ASP A 36 13.79 12.37 17.76
C ASP A 36 13.68 10.86 17.97
N GLY A 37 13.75 10.05 16.92
CA GLY A 37 13.70 8.58 16.99
C GLY A 37 12.27 8.01 17.16
N ILE A 38 11.24 8.87 17.22
CA ILE A 38 9.86 8.47 17.50
C ILE A 38 8.96 8.68 16.28
N PRO A 39 8.24 7.64 15.81
CA PRO A 39 7.23 7.83 14.77
C PRO A 39 6.04 8.60 15.32
N ARG A 40 5.79 9.82 14.85
CA ARG A 40 4.70 10.68 15.29
C ARG A 40 4.14 11.54 14.16
N VAL A 41 2.96 12.12 14.37
CA VAL A 41 2.26 12.98 13.42
C VAL A 41 2.03 14.36 14.03
N PRO A 42 3.00 15.29 13.92
CA PRO A 42 2.96 16.59 14.61
C PRO A 42 1.75 17.44 14.24
N TYR A 43 1.28 17.37 13.01
CA TYR A 43 0.16 18.15 12.49
C TYR A 43 -1.23 17.55 12.79
N ALA A 44 -1.31 16.46 13.57
CA ALA A 44 -2.58 15.90 14.04
C ALA A 44 -2.60 15.76 15.59
N PRO A 45 -2.59 16.88 16.33
CA PRO A 45 -2.50 16.87 17.79
C PRO A 45 -3.85 16.56 18.46
N GLN A 46 -4.45 15.40 18.16
CA GLN A 46 -5.73 14.96 18.70
C GLN A 46 -5.66 14.67 20.19
N ARG A 47 -6.63 15.16 20.99
CA ARG A 47 -6.68 15.00 22.47
C ARG A 47 -7.85 14.15 22.96
N GLN A 48 -8.85 13.85 22.14
CA GLN A 48 -9.99 13.05 22.57
C GLN A 48 -9.61 11.57 22.72
N LYS A 49 -9.75 11.02 23.93
CA LYS A 49 -9.64 9.58 24.19
C LYS A 49 -10.70 8.85 23.36
N GLY A 50 -10.36 7.80 22.72
CA GLY A 50 -11.26 7.06 21.83
C GLY A 50 -11.19 7.47 20.36
N ASN A 51 -10.45 8.52 20.03
CA ASN A 51 -10.08 8.81 18.65
C ASN A 51 -8.88 7.95 18.22
N LEU A 52 -8.86 7.51 16.95
CA LEU A 52 -7.80 6.66 16.41
C LEU A 52 -6.42 7.33 16.51
N PHE A 53 -6.35 8.64 16.30
CA PHE A 53 -5.11 9.43 16.35
C PHE A 53 -4.89 10.12 17.71
N TYR A 54 -5.45 9.57 18.80
CA TYR A 54 -5.26 10.13 20.13
C TYR A 54 -3.77 10.35 20.45
N LYS A 55 -3.37 11.61 20.64
CA LYS A 55 -1.99 12.04 20.88
C LYS A 55 -0.98 11.49 19.83
N ALA A 56 -1.35 11.41 18.56
CA ALA A 56 -0.46 10.97 17.49
C ALA A 56 0.75 11.89 17.29
N ASP A 57 0.66 13.15 17.76
CA ASP A 57 1.77 14.10 17.84
C ASP A 57 2.86 13.71 18.84
N LYS A 58 2.62 12.76 19.73
CA LYS A 58 3.59 12.21 20.69
C LYS A 58 4.20 10.90 20.23
N ALA A 59 3.38 9.95 19.77
CA ALA A 59 3.80 8.71 19.14
C ALA A 59 2.64 8.11 18.35
N LEU A 60 2.93 7.44 17.23
CA LEU A 60 1.95 6.77 16.38
C LEU A 60 2.05 5.25 16.52
N PHE A 61 0.90 4.61 16.85
CA PHE A 61 0.75 3.16 17.01
C PHE A 61 -0.38 2.56 16.18
N ILE A 62 -0.97 3.31 15.24
CA ILE A 62 -2.04 2.76 14.37
C ILE A 62 -1.55 1.53 13.58
N GLN A 63 -0.24 1.47 13.35
CA GLN A 63 0.42 0.35 12.69
C GLN A 63 1.81 0.11 13.31
N PRO A 64 2.38 -1.11 13.17
CA PRO A 64 3.75 -1.39 13.55
C PRO A 64 4.74 -0.53 12.76
N PRO A 65 5.91 -0.15 13.36
CA PRO A 65 6.68 1.00 12.89
C PRO A 65 7.76 0.70 11.84
N LEU A 66 7.95 -0.54 11.40
CA LEU A 66 9.10 -0.90 10.55
C LEU A 66 9.17 -0.11 9.26
N TYR A 67 8.02 0.16 8.62
CA TYR A 67 7.98 0.98 7.41
C TYR A 67 8.58 2.37 7.66
N SER A 68 8.20 3.01 8.75
CA SER A 68 8.70 4.34 9.12
C SER A 68 10.20 4.32 9.44
N TYR A 69 10.70 3.32 10.17
CA TYR A 69 12.13 3.19 10.45
C TYR A 69 12.96 2.91 9.19
N LEU A 70 12.43 2.15 8.22
CA LEU A 70 13.14 1.89 6.96
C LEU A 70 13.04 3.06 5.96
N SER A 71 12.02 3.90 6.05
CA SER A 71 11.92 5.10 5.22
C SER A 71 12.77 6.27 5.76
N ALA A 72 13.03 6.34 7.05
CA ALA A 72 13.80 7.40 7.68
C ALA A 72 15.20 7.63 7.03
N PRO A 73 16.03 6.61 6.78
CA PRO A 73 17.32 6.81 6.13
C PRO A 73 17.24 7.46 4.73
N LEU A 74 16.13 7.27 4.01
CA LEU A 74 15.96 7.89 2.69
C LEU A 74 15.92 9.42 2.77
N PHE A 75 15.36 9.96 3.83
CA PHE A 75 15.28 11.41 4.07
C PHE A 75 16.62 12.05 4.49
N THR A 76 17.66 11.26 4.80
CA THR A 76 19.02 11.79 5.03
C THR A 76 19.74 12.13 3.74
N ILE A 77 19.34 11.50 2.62
CA ILE A 77 20.01 11.60 1.32
C ILE A 77 19.12 12.32 0.27
N LEU A 78 17.81 12.34 0.46
CA LEU A 78 16.82 12.87 -0.47
C LEU A 78 15.90 13.88 0.22
N PRO A 79 15.30 14.82 -0.52
CA PRO A 79 14.37 15.79 0.04
C PRO A 79 13.20 15.12 0.77
N ALA A 80 12.71 15.76 1.84
CA ALA A 80 11.56 15.29 2.60
C ALA A 80 10.25 15.53 1.85
N THR A 81 9.92 14.66 0.92
CA THR A 81 8.73 14.69 0.07
C THR A 81 8.02 13.34 0.07
N TYR A 82 6.76 13.31 -0.37
CA TYR A 82 6.03 12.05 -0.59
C TYR A 82 6.77 11.12 -1.59
N SER A 83 7.42 11.70 -2.61
CA SER A 83 8.21 10.94 -3.57
C SER A 83 9.31 10.12 -2.91
N THR A 84 10.03 10.71 -1.97
CA THR A 84 11.09 10.02 -1.20
C THR A 84 10.50 8.90 -0.33
N ALA A 85 9.39 9.15 0.37
CA ALA A 85 8.72 8.13 1.19
C ALA A 85 8.26 6.92 0.36
N ARG A 86 7.79 7.14 -0.88
CA ARG A 86 7.32 6.11 -1.82
C ARG A 86 8.43 5.18 -2.33
N LEU A 87 9.69 5.61 -2.32
CA LEU A 87 10.81 4.79 -2.83
C LEU A 87 10.91 3.44 -2.12
N LEU A 88 10.62 3.38 -0.82
CA LEU A 88 10.61 2.12 -0.08
C LEU A 88 9.56 1.15 -0.64
N SER A 89 8.37 1.64 -1.00
CA SER A 89 7.31 0.83 -1.61
C SER A 89 7.69 0.37 -3.03
N VAL A 90 8.36 1.21 -3.82
CA VAL A 90 8.89 0.83 -5.15
C VAL A 90 9.94 -0.27 -5.02
N ILE A 91 10.90 -0.13 -4.10
CA ILE A 91 11.92 -1.15 -3.85
C ILE A 91 11.26 -2.46 -3.43
N ALA A 92 10.34 -2.40 -2.47
CA ALA A 92 9.58 -3.57 -2.02
C ALA A 92 8.77 -4.21 -3.16
N GLY A 93 8.18 -3.41 -4.05
CA GLY A 93 7.49 -3.87 -5.25
C GLY A 93 8.42 -4.62 -6.19
N GLY A 94 9.57 -4.05 -6.52
CA GLY A 94 10.57 -4.72 -7.38
C GLY A 94 11.05 -6.05 -6.81
N VAL A 95 11.34 -6.10 -5.51
CA VAL A 95 11.73 -7.33 -4.81
C VAL A 95 10.56 -8.34 -4.79
N SER A 96 9.32 -7.87 -4.59
CA SER A 96 8.14 -8.74 -4.63
C SER A 96 8.00 -9.46 -5.97
N LEU A 97 8.25 -8.79 -7.10
CA LEU A 97 8.21 -9.41 -8.43
C LEU A 97 9.28 -10.52 -8.58
N ILE A 98 10.48 -10.33 -8.00
CA ILE A 98 11.50 -11.38 -7.96
C ILE A 98 10.98 -12.60 -7.19
N PHE A 99 10.39 -12.40 -6.02
CA PHE A 99 9.91 -13.51 -5.20
C PHE A 99 8.64 -14.16 -5.77
N VAL A 100 7.77 -13.43 -6.48
CA VAL A 100 6.68 -14.02 -7.27
C VAL A 100 7.25 -14.96 -8.34
N TYR A 101 8.27 -14.54 -9.10
CA TYR A 101 8.95 -15.40 -10.08
C TYR A 101 9.56 -16.63 -9.42
N LEU A 102 10.32 -16.45 -8.33
CA LEU A 102 11.02 -17.53 -7.62
C LEU A 102 10.05 -18.52 -7.00
N LEU A 103 8.93 -18.06 -6.42
CA LEU A 103 7.88 -18.91 -5.86
C LEU A 103 7.19 -19.72 -6.95
N ALA A 104 6.78 -19.11 -8.06
CA ALA A 104 6.14 -19.83 -9.17
C ALA A 104 7.08 -20.92 -9.73
N ARG A 105 8.36 -20.57 -9.96
CA ARG A 105 9.38 -21.55 -10.39
C ARG A 105 9.56 -22.70 -9.41
N LEU A 106 9.48 -22.41 -8.11
CA LEU A 106 9.68 -23.41 -7.06
C LEU A 106 8.45 -24.32 -6.88
N VAL A 107 7.24 -23.73 -6.92
CA VAL A 107 5.97 -24.44 -6.76
C VAL A 107 5.62 -25.26 -7.99
N PHE A 108 5.69 -24.65 -9.18
CA PHE A 108 5.24 -25.28 -10.42
C PHE A 108 6.40 -25.89 -11.23
N LYS A 109 7.64 -25.68 -10.83
CA LYS A 109 8.88 -26.14 -11.52
C LYS A 109 8.96 -25.64 -12.97
N ASP A 110 8.34 -24.49 -13.25
CA ASP A 110 8.23 -23.89 -14.57
C ASP A 110 8.71 -22.42 -14.56
N PRO A 111 9.83 -22.08 -15.23
CA PRO A 111 10.30 -20.71 -15.31
C PRO A 111 9.41 -19.80 -16.15
N LEU A 112 8.66 -20.33 -17.14
CA LEU A 112 7.72 -19.55 -17.95
C LEU A 112 6.52 -19.15 -17.10
N ALA A 113 5.99 -20.06 -16.28
CA ALA A 113 4.95 -19.74 -15.29
C ALA A 113 5.42 -18.63 -14.35
N GLY A 114 6.69 -18.64 -13.93
CA GLY A 114 7.29 -17.59 -13.13
C GLY A 114 7.30 -16.23 -13.84
N LEU A 115 7.74 -16.18 -15.10
CA LEU A 115 7.74 -14.94 -15.89
C LEU A 115 6.32 -14.41 -16.15
N ALA A 116 5.40 -15.29 -16.52
CA ALA A 116 4.00 -14.92 -16.74
C ALA A 116 3.36 -14.36 -15.45
N SER A 117 3.59 -15.03 -14.32
CA SER A 117 3.09 -14.59 -13.00
C SER A 117 3.61 -13.22 -12.61
N ALA A 118 4.93 -13.00 -12.66
CA ALA A 118 5.54 -11.73 -12.31
C ALA A 118 5.14 -10.62 -13.28
N GLY A 119 5.08 -10.91 -14.58
CA GLY A 119 4.65 -9.96 -15.61
C GLY A 119 3.21 -9.50 -15.42
N LEU A 120 2.27 -10.43 -15.29
CA LEU A 120 0.86 -10.10 -15.07
C LEU A 120 0.61 -9.41 -13.73
N PHE A 121 1.27 -9.88 -12.65
CA PHE A 121 1.17 -9.22 -11.35
C PHE A 121 1.66 -7.78 -11.41
N SER A 122 2.77 -7.50 -12.12
CA SER A 122 3.32 -6.15 -12.28
C SER A 122 2.36 -5.17 -12.97
N LEU A 123 1.45 -5.67 -13.81
CA LEU A 123 0.43 -4.88 -14.51
C LEU A 123 -0.89 -4.78 -13.72
N SER A 124 -1.06 -5.58 -12.68
CA SER A 124 -2.31 -5.62 -11.94
C SER A 124 -2.52 -4.40 -11.04
N ARG A 125 -3.76 -3.99 -10.85
CA ARG A 125 -4.11 -2.91 -9.91
C ARG A 125 -3.82 -3.27 -8.45
N PRO A 126 -4.06 -4.51 -7.97
CA PRO A 126 -3.65 -4.94 -6.65
C PRO A 126 -2.16 -4.78 -6.33
N PHE A 127 -1.30 -4.84 -7.34
CA PHE A 127 0.13 -4.58 -7.19
C PHE A 127 0.47 -3.11 -7.42
N PHE A 128 -0.11 -2.48 -8.46
CA PHE A 128 0.21 -1.10 -8.83
C PHE A 128 0.06 -0.15 -7.65
N PHE A 129 -1.10 -0.17 -7.02
CA PHE A 129 -1.44 0.78 -5.98
C PHE A 129 -0.46 0.74 -4.79
N PRO A 130 -0.27 -0.39 -4.07
CA PRO A 130 0.63 -0.43 -2.91
C PRO A 130 2.12 -0.29 -3.28
N ALA A 131 2.50 -0.53 -4.54
CA ALA A 131 3.88 -0.35 -5.00
C ALA A 131 4.22 1.09 -5.40
N THR A 132 3.24 2.01 -5.41
CA THR A 132 3.44 3.42 -5.84
C THR A 132 3.14 4.45 -4.77
N ILE A 133 2.61 4.06 -3.63
CA ILE A 133 2.27 4.96 -2.53
C ILE A 133 3.11 4.67 -1.28
N ALA A 134 3.31 5.68 -0.44
CA ALA A 134 4.07 5.54 0.80
C ALA A 134 3.23 4.85 1.88
N ARG A 135 3.05 3.51 1.73
CA ARG A 135 2.29 2.67 2.67
C ARG A 135 3.00 1.35 2.95
N PRO A 136 2.80 0.76 4.14
CA PRO A 136 3.49 -0.45 4.56
C PRO A 136 3.07 -1.73 3.82
N ASP A 137 1.96 -1.72 3.06
CA ASP A 137 1.36 -2.90 2.46
C ASP A 137 2.33 -3.68 1.56
N MET A 138 3.02 -2.99 0.64
CA MET A 138 3.94 -3.64 -0.29
C MET A 138 5.17 -4.22 0.42
N LEU A 139 5.69 -3.52 1.43
CA LEU A 139 6.80 -4.01 2.25
C LEU A 139 6.39 -5.27 3.04
N CYS A 140 5.21 -5.26 3.66
CA CYS A 140 4.67 -6.43 4.35
C CYS A 140 4.45 -7.60 3.38
N GLY A 141 3.89 -7.35 2.19
CA GLY A 141 3.70 -8.34 1.13
C GLY A 141 5.03 -8.96 0.69
N MET A 142 6.04 -8.15 0.45
CA MET A 142 7.40 -8.58 0.10
C MET A 142 7.98 -9.52 1.17
N LEU A 143 7.94 -9.10 2.44
CA LEU A 143 8.48 -9.87 3.56
C LEU A 143 7.76 -11.20 3.73
N GLY A 144 6.43 -11.21 3.56
CA GLY A 144 5.63 -12.43 3.56
C GLY A 144 5.96 -13.38 2.41
N LEU A 145 6.16 -12.87 1.20
CA LEU A 145 6.58 -13.67 0.04
C LEU A 145 7.97 -14.28 0.25
N ILE A 146 8.90 -13.53 0.85
CA ILE A 146 10.24 -14.05 1.22
C ILE A 146 10.09 -15.17 2.26
N ALA A 147 9.28 -14.97 3.30
CA ALA A 147 9.02 -15.97 4.32
C ALA A 147 8.45 -17.27 3.71
N LEU A 148 7.45 -17.18 2.83
CA LEU A 148 6.90 -18.32 2.10
C LEU A 148 7.93 -19.00 1.21
N TRP A 149 8.76 -18.24 0.50
CA TRP A 149 9.83 -18.81 -0.34
C TRP A 149 10.84 -19.57 0.50
N MET A 150 11.23 -19.07 1.68
CA MET A 150 12.11 -19.77 2.62
C MET A 150 11.48 -21.08 3.09
N MET A 151 10.17 -21.13 3.37
CA MET A 151 9.47 -22.37 3.72
C MET A 151 9.52 -23.41 2.59
N TRP A 152 9.28 -22.99 1.34
CA TRP A 152 9.41 -23.89 0.18
C TRP A 152 10.84 -24.33 -0.05
N ARG A 153 11.85 -23.46 0.17
CA ARG A 153 13.29 -23.83 0.12
C ARG A 153 13.66 -24.84 1.20
N TRP A 154 13.09 -24.71 2.40
CA TRP A 154 13.24 -25.73 3.43
C TRP A 154 12.70 -27.09 2.97
N TYR A 155 11.56 -27.12 2.32
CA TYR A 155 10.94 -28.33 1.81
C TYR A 155 11.81 -29.03 0.74
N ASP A 156 12.46 -28.26 -0.12
CA ASP A 156 13.29 -28.77 -1.21
C ASP A 156 14.73 -29.12 -0.79
N ASN A 157 15.33 -28.34 0.12
CA ASN A 157 16.75 -28.43 0.46
C ASN A 157 16.98 -29.23 1.74
N GLN A 158 16.70 -30.53 1.72
CA GLN A 158 17.06 -31.47 2.79
C GLN A 158 16.69 -31.01 4.21
N LYS A 159 15.64 -30.19 4.34
CA LYS A 159 15.10 -29.69 5.62
C LYS A 159 16.11 -28.90 6.47
N GLN A 160 16.96 -28.09 5.85
CA GLN A 160 17.95 -27.29 6.57
C GLN A 160 17.26 -26.25 7.49
N LEU A 161 17.58 -26.30 8.78
CA LEU A 161 17.00 -25.46 9.84
C LEU A 161 17.05 -23.94 9.55
N ARG A 162 18.14 -23.47 8.90
CA ARG A 162 18.33 -22.05 8.56
C ARG A 162 17.16 -21.46 7.79
N TYR A 163 16.50 -22.21 6.92
CA TYR A 163 15.36 -21.71 6.16
C TYR A 163 14.11 -21.50 7.02
N LEU A 164 13.90 -22.33 8.07
CA LEU A 164 12.83 -22.12 9.03
C LEU A 164 13.05 -20.86 9.86
N VAL A 165 14.28 -20.69 10.37
CA VAL A 165 14.67 -19.50 11.14
C VAL A 165 14.51 -18.23 10.30
N LEU A 166 15.05 -18.24 9.06
CA LEU A 166 14.91 -17.10 8.14
C LEU A 166 13.44 -16.82 7.80
N SER A 167 12.62 -17.86 7.57
CA SER A 167 11.18 -17.69 7.37
C SER A 167 10.53 -16.97 8.56
N GLY A 168 10.86 -17.38 9.79
CA GLY A 168 10.38 -16.72 11.00
C GLY A 168 10.86 -15.27 11.11
N ILE A 169 12.13 -14.98 10.81
CA ILE A 169 12.67 -13.62 10.83
C ILE A 169 11.90 -12.72 9.85
N PHE A 170 11.75 -13.13 8.58
CA PHE A 170 11.02 -12.33 7.59
C PHE A 170 9.54 -12.20 7.94
N LEU A 171 8.92 -13.22 8.53
CA LEU A 171 7.56 -13.14 9.03
C LEU A 171 7.43 -12.12 10.17
N GLY A 172 8.36 -12.13 11.13
CA GLY A 172 8.42 -11.16 12.22
C GLY A 172 8.63 -9.72 11.74
N LEU A 173 9.50 -9.51 10.74
CA LEU A 173 9.63 -8.22 10.07
C LEU A 173 8.32 -7.80 9.38
N GLY A 174 7.60 -8.75 8.73
CA GLY A 174 6.27 -8.50 8.18
C GLY A 174 5.27 -8.06 9.26
N MET A 175 5.27 -8.73 10.43
CA MET A 175 4.43 -8.37 11.59
C MET A 175 4.79 -6.97 12.11
N LEU A 176 6.06 -6.58 12.10
CA LEU A 176 6.53 -5.23 12.44
C LEU A 176 6.17 -4.18 11.39
N THR A 177 5.67 -4.60 10.22
CA THR A 177 5.29 -3.69 9.13
C THR A 177 3.80 -3.41 9.12
N HIS A 178 2.96 -4.46 9.17
CA HIS A 178 1.50 -4.32 9.03
C HIS A 178 0.73 -5.46 9.71
N PRO A 179 -0.42 -5.20 10.36
CA PRO A 179 -1.26 -6.25 10.97
C PRO A 179 -1.70 -7.33 9.98
N PHE A 180 -1.85 -7.02 8.68
CA PHE A 180 -2.18 -8.00 7.65
C PHE A 180 -1.08 -9.07 7.41
N ALA A 181 0.07 -8.98 8.07
CA ALA A 181 1.02 -10.09 8.16
C ALA A 181 0.37 -11.38 8.70
N ILE A 182 -0.77 -11.27 9.41
CA ILE A 182 -1.56 -12.42 9.85
C ILE A 182 -1.94 -13.37 8.71
N VAL A 183 -2.11 -12.86 7.49
CA VAL A 183 -2.35 -13.68 6.29
C VAL A 183 -1.18 -14.63 6.07
N TYR A 184 0.06 -14.12 6.12
CA TYR A 184 1.27 -14.95 5.95
C TYR A 184 1.55 -15.85 7.15
N CYS A 185 1.26 -15.40 8.38
CA CYS A 185 1.34 -16.23 9.58
C CYS A 185 0.46 -17.46 9.44
N SER A 186 -0.79 -17.26 9.00
CA SER A 186 -1.75 -18.34 8.79
C SER A 186 -1.34 -19.26 7.64
N GLN A 187 -0.84 -18.72 6.54
CA GLN A 187 -0.34 -19.50 5.42
C GLN A 187 0.84 -20.41 5.83
N ILE A 188 1.80 -19.87 6.58
CA ILE A 188 2.94 -20.65 7.07
C ILE A 188 2.47 -21.72 8.07
N GLY A 189 1.51 -21.40 8.92
CA GLY A 189 0.86 -22.38 9.81
C GLY A 189 0.19 -23.52 9.03
N ILE A 190 -0.67 -23.20 8.06
CA ILE A 190 -1.33 -24.18 7.17
C ILE A 190 -0.28 -25.01 6.44
N TRP A 191 0.73 -24.37 5.87
CA TRP A 191 1.82 -25.07 5.18
C TRP A 191 2.55 -26.04 6.10
N ALA A 192 2.87 -25.65 7.35
CA ALA A 192 3.55 -26.50 8.32
C ALA A 192 2.70 -27.75 8.70
N ILE A 193 1.37 -27.60 8.74
CA ILE A 193 0.43 -28.69 9.03
C ILE A 193 0.31 -29.65 7.82
N LEU A 194 0.18 -29.09 6.61
CA LEU A 194 -0.09 -29.87 5.40
C LEU A 194 1.14 -30.58 4.84
N THR A 195 2.35 -30.19 5.21
CA THR A 195 3.56 -30.87 4.75
C THR A 195 3.78 -32.21 5.46
N SER A 196 4.51 -33.13 4.81
CA SER A 196 4.82 -34.46 5.35
C SER A 196 5.62 -34.40 6.66
N GLY A 197 5.45 -35.40 7.50
CA GLY A 197 6.17 -35.57 8.76
C GLY A 197 5.26 -35.97 9.92
N THR A 198 5.88 -36.43 11.00
CA THR A 198 5.20 -36.75 12.27
C THR A 198 4.62 -35.49 12.92
N PHE A 199 3.68 -35.64 13.83
CA PHE A 199 3.11 -34.52 14.60
C PHE A 199 4.22 -33.71 15.32
N ARG A 200 5.19 -34.39 15.91
CA ARG A 200 6.35 -33.76 16.57
C ARG A 200 7.16 -32.89 15.61
N GLU A 201 7.44 -33.38 14.41
CA GLU A 201 8.18 -32.60 13.39
C GLU A 201 7.38 -31.37 12.94
N ARG A 202 6.06 -31.46 12.79
CA ARG A 202 5.18 -30.34 12.43
C ARG A 202 5.17 -29.27 13.52
N LEU A 203 5.04 -29.73 14.79
CA LEU A 203 5.08 -28.85 15.94
C LEU A 203 6.46 -28.15 16.05
N THR A 204 7.57 -28.89 15.94
CA THR A 204 8.90 -28.33 15.98
C THR A 204 9.11 -27.26 14.90
N ARG A 205 8.68 -27.50 13.66
CA ARG A 205 8.75 -26.53 12.58
C ARG A 205 7.96 -25.25 12.91
N GLY A 206 6.71 -25.42 13.32
CA GLY A 206 5.85 -24.29 13.73
C GLY A 206 6.47 -23.49 14.86
N THR A 207 6.99 -24.17 15.89
CA THR A 207 7.66 -23.52 17.03
C THR A 207 8.87 -22.71 16.61
N ILE A 208 9.76 -23.26 15.77
CA ILE A 208 10.96 -22.55 15.31
C ILE A 208 10.58 -21.26 14.58
N VAL A 209 9.64 -21.34 13.63
CA VAL A 209 9.20 -20.16 12.87
C VAL A 209 8.54 -19.15 13.80
N THR A 210 7.65 -19.60 14.70
CA THR A 210 6.93 -18.73 15.61
C THR A 210 7.88 -18.03 16.60
N VAL A 211 8.80 -18.76 17.21
CA VAL A 211 9.78 -18.17 18.15
C VAL A 211 10.66 -17.16 17.44
N SER A 212 11.15 -17.48 16.22
CA SER A 212 11.95 -16.54 15.43
C SER A 212 11.14 -15.29 15.06
N ALA A 213 9.86 -15.44 14.69
CA ALA A 213 9.00 -14.30 14.35
C ALA A 213 8.70 -13.43 15.56
N LEU A 214 8.38 -14.04 16.71
CA LEU A 214 8.08 -13.31 17.94
C LEU A 214 9.33 -12.59 18.50
N ALA A 215 10.52 -13.19 18.37
CA ALA A 215 11.77 -12.53 18.76
C ALA A 215 12.02 -11.24 17.97
N ILE A 216 11.74 -11.24 16.67
CA ILE A 216 11.82 -10.03 15.83
C ILE A 216 10.70 -9.05 16.17
N PHE A 217 9.46 -9.53 16.33
CA PHE A 217 8.32 -8.66 16.68
C PHE A 217 8.51 -7.97 18.04
N ALA A 218 9.21 -8.63 18.96
CA ALA A 218 9.54 -8.06 20.28
C ALA A 218 10.43 -6.81 20.22
N LEU A 219 11.06 -6.51 19.07
CA LEU A 219 11.79 -5.24 18.89
C LEU A 219 10.88 -4.00 18.98
N TRP A 220 9.58 -4.16 18.91
CA TRP A 220 8.61 -3.07 19.12
C TRP A 220 8.33 -2.79 20.61
N LEU A 221 8.63 -3.74 21.50
CA LEU A 221 8.31 -3.63 22.93
C LEU A 221 8.88 -2.38 23.61
N PRO A 222 10.12 -1.92 23.37
CA PRO A 222 10.65 -0.71 24.00
C PRO A 222 9.77 0.51 23.72
N LEU A 223 9.32 0.70 22.49
CA LEU A 223 8.43 1.82 22.13
C LEU A 223 7.04 1.66 22.77
N ILE A 224 6.48 0.44 22.79
CA ILE A 224 5.19 0.14 23.45
C ILE A 224 5.27 0.43 24.93
N LEU A 225 6.34 0.00 25.59
CA LEU A 225 6.53 0.23 27.04
C LEU A 225 6.74 1.70 27.41
N SER A 226 7.27 2.51 26.46
CA SER A 226 7.40 3.95 26.64
C SER A 226 6.06 4.68 26.52
N TYR A 227 5.08 4.13 25.79
CA TYR A 227 3.78 4.77 25.52
C TYR A 227 2.61 3.77 25.57
N PRO A 228 2.42 3.03 26.70
CA PRO A 228 1.46 1.91 26.75
C PRO A 228 0.01 2.33 26.53
N ASP A 229 -0.39 3.50 27.02
CA ASP A 229 -1.75 4.03 26.85
C ASP A 229 -2.04 4.37 25.39
N LEU A 230 -1.06 4.96 24.67
CA LEU A 230 -1.23 5.29 23.26
C LEU A 230 -1.32 4.02 22.41
N PHE A 231 -0.43 3.05 22.68
CA PHE A 231 -0.49 1.76 22.01
C PHE A 231 -1.86 1.10 22.20
N ARG A 232 -2.36 1.04 23.43
CA ARG A 232 -3.65 0.45 23.73
C ARG A 232 -4.79 1.13 22.97
N VAL A 233 -4.84 2.47 22.97
CA VAL A 233 -5.92 3.21 22.31
C VAL A 233 -5.81 3.12 20.80
N GLN A 234 -4.65 3.43 20.22
CA GLN A 234 -4.50 3.55 18.77
C GLN A 234 -4.49 2.19 18.07
N PHE A 235 -3.67 1.22 18.56
CA PHE A 235 -3.49 -0.05 17.88
C PHE A 235 -4.73 -0.94 17.96
N PHE A 236 -5.28 -1.15 19.15
CA PHE A 236 -6.44 -2.01 19.28
C PHE A 236 -7.67 -1.43 18.58
N LYS A 237 -7.87 -0.11 18.63
CA LYS A 237 -8.97 0.53 17.91
C LYS A 237 -8.83 0.32 16.41
N ASN A 238 -7.64 0.52 15.84
CA ASN A 238 -7.40 0.33 14.42
C ASN A 238 -7.54 -1.14 13.98
N VAL A 239 -7.01 -2.08 14.77
CA VAL A 239 -6.97 -3.50 14.37
C VAL A 239 -8.27 -4.23 14.65
N LEU A 240 -8.96 -3.90 15.76
CA LEU A 240 -10.12 -4.66 16.21
C LEU A 240 -11.45 -3.96 15.91
N ASP A 241 -11.54 -2.65 16.10
CA ASP A 241 -12.84 -1.96 16.10
C ASP A 241 -13.20 -1.36 14.74
N ILE A 242 -12.23 -0.88 13.96
CA ILE A 242 -12.49 -0.13 12.71
C ILE A 242 -13.18 -0.98 11.63
N SER A 243 -13.03 -2.29 11.69
CA SER A 243 -13.53 -3.22 10.66
C SER A 243 -14.95 -3.74 10.93
N GLY A 244 -15.66 -3.22 11.93
CA GLY A 244 -17.02 -3.65 12.30
C GLY A 244 -17.04 -4.70 13.42
N PRO A 245 -17.92 -5.69 13.41
CA PRO A 245 -18.05 -6.69 14.47
C PRO A 245 -16.72 -7.36 14.79
N GLY A 246 -16.56 -7.82 16.06
CA GLY A 246 -15.30 -8.38 16.54
C GLY A 246 -14.67 -9.41 15.61
N LEU A 247 -13.34 -9.47 15.58
CA LEU A 247 -12.55 -10.32 14.66
C LEU A 247 -13.01 -11.78 14.67
N PHE A 248 -13.37 -12.31 15.85
CA PHE A 248 -13.84 -13.71 15.97
C PHE A 248 -15.13 -13.95 15.17
N THR A 249 -16.11 -13.05 15.25
CA THR A 249 -17.34 -13.11 14.46
C THR A 249 -17.04 -13.05 12.96
N ARG A 250 -16.13 -12.19 12.55
CA ARG A 250 -15.72 -12.06 11.14
C ARG A 250 -14.99 -13.32 10.63
N LEU A 251 -14.20 -13.97 11.47
CA LEU A 251 -13.56 -15.24 11.12
C LEU A 251 -14.57 -16.39 11.00
N LEU A 252 -15.65 -16.41 11.80
CA LEU A 252 -16.67 -17.45 11.69
C LEU A 252 -17.62 -17.23 10.50
N PHE A 253 -17.91 -15.98 10.17
CA PHE A 253 -18.91 -15.60 9.16
C PHE A 253 -18.36 -14.66 8.08
N PRO A 254 -17.25 -14.96 7.38
CA PRO A 254 -16.62 -14.06 6.40
C PRO A 254 -17.51 -13.82 5.18
N TRP A 255 -18.40 -14.75 4.84
CA TRP A 255 -19.33 -14.59 3.71
C TRP A 255 -20.28 -13.40 3.85
N SER A 256 -20.54 -12.93 5.06
CA SER A 256 -21.31 -11.70 5.29
C SER A 256 -20.65 -10.44 4.70
N TYR A 257 -19.35 -10.50 4.49
CA TYR A 257 -18.53 -9.39 3.96
C TYR A 257 -18.09 -9.63 2.52
N PHE A 258 -18.35 -10.82 1.96
CA PHE A 258 -17.89 -11.19 0.63
C PHE A 258 -18.39 -10.23 -0.45
N SER A 259 -19.68 -9.90 -0.44
CA SER A 259 -20.27 -8.98 -1.42
C SER A 259 -19.61 -7.60 -1.40
N THR A 260 -19.42 -7.03 -0.21
CA THR A 260 -18.75 -5.74 -0.03
C THR A 260 -17.32 -5.77 -0.52
N GLN A 261 -16.54 -6.78 -0.14
CA GLN A 261 -15.14 -6.90 -0.54
C GLN A 261 -14.98 -7.22 -2.02
N PHE A 262 -15.90 -7.96 -2.61
CA PHE A 262 -15.92 -8.24 -4.04
C PHE A 262 -16.26 -6.97 -4.86
N GLN A 263 -17.23 -6.18 -4.39
CA GLN A 263 -17.53 -4.89 -5.01
C GLN A 263 -16.35 -3.93 -4.94
N LEU A 264 -15.70 -3.81 -3.79
CA LEU A 264 -14.48 -3.01 -3.63
C LEU A 264 -13.35 -3.48 -4.57
N LEU A 265 -13.20 -4.78 -4.77
CA LEU A 265 -12.23 -5.31 -5.72
C LEU A 265 -12.57 -4.92 -7.16
N ILE A 266 -13.85 -4.97 -7.55
CA ILE A 266 -14.32 -4.53 -8.88
C ILE A 266 -14.05 -3.03 -9.07
N GLU A 267 -14.38 -2.21 -8.09
CA GLU A 267 -14.12 -0.76 -8.14
C GLU A 267 -12.64 -0.44 -8.23
N HIS A 268 -11.80 -1.23 -7.55
CA HIS A 268 -10.36 -1.02 -7.52
C HIS A 268 -9.66 -1.52 -8.79
N ALA A 269 -9.88 -2.78 -9.16
CA ALA A 269 -9.16 -3.46 -10.24
C ALA A 269 -9.88 -3.41 -11.60
N GLY A 270 -11.17 -3.11 -11.60
CA GLY A 270 -12.02 -3.14 -12.79
C GLY A 270 -12.52 -4.54 -13.14
N LYS A 271 -13.65 -4.60 -13.84
CA LYS A 271 -14.37 -5.86 -14.13
C LYS A 271 -13.52 -6.89 -14.86
N ILE A 272 -12.68 -6.46 -15.80
CA ILE A 272 -11.86 -7.36 -16.64
C ILE A 272 -10.77 -8.04 -15.82
N GLN A 273 -10.03 -7.26 -15.01
CA GLN A 273 -9.00 -7.86 -14.12
C GLN A 273 -9.62 -8.80 -13.09
N VAL A 274 -10.78 -8.44 -12.53
CA VAL A 274 -11.49 -9.30 -11.58
C VAL A 274 -11.97 -10.58 -12.25
N ALA A 275 -12.50 -10.52 -13.45
CA ALA A 275 -12.88 -11.72 -14.22
C ALA A 275 -11.66 -12.64 -14.43
N LEU A 276 -10.51 -12.09 -14.81
CA LEU A 276 -9.27 -12.86 -14.93
C LEU A 276 -8.83 -13.50 -13.60
N MET A 277 -8.94 -12.76 -12.49
CA MET A 277 -8.63 -13.26 -11.15
C MET A 277 -9.57 -14.41 -10.74
N VAL A 278 -10.87 -14.27 -11.00
CA VAL A 278 -11.87 -15.32 -10.73
C VAL A 278 -11.63 -16.55 -11.61
N CYS A 279 -11.42 -16.38 -12.92
CA CYS A 279 -11.08 -17.48 -13.82
C CYS A 279 -9.78 -18.18 -13.41
N GLY A 280 -8.77 -17.40 -13.00
CA GLY A 280 -7.50 -17.93 -12.49
C GLY A 280 -7.65 -18.72 -11.19
N LEU A 281 -8.49 -18.24 -10.28
CA LEU A 281 -8.78 -18.93 -9.01
C LEU A 281 -9.45 -20.29 -9.24
N PHE A 282 -10.56 -20.30 -9.98
CA PHE A 282 -11.31 -21.54 -10.23
C PHE A 282 -10.59 -22.48 -11.20
N GLY A 283 -10.00 -21.94 -12.27
CA GLY A 283 -9.20 -22.71 -13.23
C GLY A 283 -7.95 -23.31 -12.59
N GLY A 284 -7.22 -22.52 -11.79
CA GLY A 284 -6.08 -23.00 -11.01
C GLY A 284 -6.46 -24.06 -9.99
N THR A 285 -7.61 -23.90 -9.31
CA THR A 285 -8.14 -24.91 -8.39
C THR A 285 -8.45 -26.21 -9.11
N TRP A 286 -9.14 -26.15 -10.24
CA TRP A 286 -9.47 -27.31 -11.05
C TRP A 286 -8.20 -28.03 -11.58
N LEU A 287 -7.22 -27.28 -12.08
CA LEU A 287 -5.94 -27.84 -12.55
C LEU A 287 -5.16 -28.49 -11.40
N ALA A 288 -5.12 -27.84 -10.23
CA ALA A 288 -4.45 -28.38 -9.05
C ALA A 288 -5.11 -29.66 -8.52
N TRP A 289 -6.45 -29.72 -8.60
CA TRP A 289 -7.19 -30.92 -8.19
C TRP A 289 -6.90 -32.11 -9.10
N ARG A 290 -6.75 -31.86 -10.41
CA ARG A 290 -6.38 -32.89 -11.40
C ARG A 290 -4.89 -33.24 -11.42
N SER A 291 -4.05 -32.41 -10.82
CA SER A 291 -2.63 -32.66 -10.69
C SER A 291 -2.34 -33.62 -9.54
N ASP A 292 -1.42 -34.55 -9.74
CA ASP A 292 -0.90 -35.40 -8.67
C ASP A 292 0.16 -34.68 -7.82
N ASP A 293 0.58 -33.46 -8.22
CA ASP A 293 1.58 -32.71 -7.49
C ASP A 293 0.98 -32.07 -6.23
N ARG A 294 1.43 -32.56 -5.09
CA ARG A 294 1.04 -32.06 -3.76
C ARG A 294 1.37 -30.58 -3.56
N ARG A 295 2.43 -30.06 -4.19
CA ARG A 295 2.83 -28.66 -4.05
C ARG A 295 1.78 -27.73 -4.60
N THR A 296 1.28 -28.02 -5.79
CA THR A 296 0.23 -27.23 -6.44
C THR A 296 -1.05 -27.21 -5.60
N ARG A 297 -1.45 -28.36 -5.01
CA ARG A 297 -2.61 -28.45 -4.11
C ARG A 297 -2.42 -27.61 -2.84
N ILE A 298 -1.24 -27.70 -2.20
CA ILE A 298 -0.92 -26.86 -1.03
C ILE A 298 -0.98 -25.37 -1.42
N HIS A 299 -0.39 -25.00 -2.56
CA HIS A 299 -0.43 -23.63 -3.00
C HIS A 299 -1.86 -23.10 -3.19
N MET A 300 -2.76 -23.87 -3.80
CA MET A 300 -4.16 -23.49 -3.94
C MET A 300 -4.86 -23.31 -2.59
N LEU A 301 -4.57 -24.15 -1.60
CA LEU A 301 -5.08 -23.95 -0.24
C LEU A 301 -4.54 -22.65 0.39
N LEU A 302 -3.30 -22.28 0.13
CA LEU A 302 -2.74 -20.99 0.56
C LEU A 302 -3.45 -19.81 -0.12
N VAL A 303 -3.79 -19.91 -1.41
CA VAL A 303 -4.57 -18.88 -2.13
C VAL A 303 -5.95 -18.71 -1.49
N TRP A 304 -6.70 -19.78 -1.33
CA TRP A 304 -8.05 -19.74 -0.74
C TRP A 304 -8.02 -19.22 0.70
N SER A 305 -7.07 -19.68 1.51
CA SER A 305 -6.92 -19.21 2.90
C SER A 305 -6.57 -17.72 2.96
N SER A 306 -5.75 -17.20 2.03
CA SER A 306 -5.40 -15.78 2.00
C SER A 306 -6.60 -14.90 1.61
N ILE A 307 -7.43 -15.34 0.67
CA ILE A 307 -8.68 -14.64 0.31
C ILE A 307 -9.66 -14.65 1.50
N TYR A 308 -9.85 -15.82 2.12
CA TYR A 308 -10.68 -15.97 3.31
C TYR A 308 -10.26 -15.02 4.43
N LEU A 309 -8.97 -15.03 4.77
CA LEU A 309 -8.42 -14.21 5.84
C LEU A 309 -8.48 -12.71 5.51
N LEU A 310 -8.21 -12.34 4.26
CA LEU A 310 -8.37 -10.95 3.83
C LEU A 310 -9.80 -10.48 4.09
N ILE A 311 -10.81 -11.22 3.62
CA ILE A 311 -12.23 -10.86 3.78
C ILE A 311 -12.60 -10.78 5.25
N ALA A 312 -12.18 -11.76 6.07
CA ALA A 312 -12.46 -11.79 7.50
C ALA A 312 -11.76 -10.64 8.27
N CYS A 313 -10.49 -10.38 7.97
CA CYS A 313 -9.75 -9.32 8.66
C CYS A 313 -10.20 -7.92 8.22
N GLN A 314 -10.52 -7.73 6.95
CA GLN A 314 -10.96 -6.45 6.42
C GLN A 314 -12.42 -6.12 6.81
N GLY A 315 -13.31 -7.11 6.86
CA GLY A 315 -14.73 -6.93 7.23
C GLY A 315 -15.41 -5.88 6.34
N ASN A 316 -15.99 -4.84 6.95
CA ASN A 316 -16.63 -3.71 6.26
C ASN A 316 -15.67 -2.56 5.93
N HIS A 317 -14.38 -2.69 6.25
CA HIS A 317 -13.42 -1.61 6.01
C HIS A 317 -13.27 -1.33 4.50
N PRO A 318 -13.37 -0.06 4.05
CA PRO A 318 -13.42 0.27 2.61
C PRO A 318 -12.06 0.32 1.91
N THR A 319 -10.97 -0.07 2.57
CA THR A 319 -9.63 0.04 2.00
C THR A 319 -9.42 -0.93 0.83
N LYS A 320 -9.05 -0.39 -0.32
CA LYS A 320 -8.89 -1.13 -1.58
C LYS A 320 -7.49 -1.76 -1.75
N GLY A 321 -6.48 -1.31 -0.98
CA GLY A 321 -5.07 -1.67 -1.17
C GLY A 321 -4.67 -3.08 -0.75
N TYR A 322 -5.45 -3.74 0.09
CA TYR A 322 -5.05 -5.01 0.73
C TYR A 322 -5.12 -6.24 -0.19
N TRP A 323 -5.69 -6.12 -1.38
CA TRP A 323 -5.71 -7.20 -2.35
C TRP A 323 -4.33 -7.60 -2.89
N CYS A 324 -3.28 -6.85 -2.58
CA CYS A 324 -1.90 -7.25 -2.87
C CYS A 324 -1.49 -8.54 -2.12
N TYR A 325 -2.03 -8.80 -0.92
CA TYR A 325 -1.69 -9.98 -0.11
C TYR A 325 -2.12 -11.29 -0.76
N PRO A 326 -3.42 -11.53 -1.09
CA PRO A 326 -3.81 -12.72 -1.85
C PRO A 326 -3.45 -12.62 -3.32
N GLY A 327 -3.38 -11.39 -3.87
CA GLY A 327 -3.12 -11.15 -5.29
C GLY A 327 -1.82 -11.78 -5.78
N ALA A 328 -0.73 -11.62 -5.04
CA ALA A 328 0.57 -12.20 -5.42
C ALA A 328 0.44 -13.73 -5.66
N LEU A 329 -0.18 -14.45 -4.71
CA LEU A 329 -0.35 -15.91 -4.81
C LEU A 329 -1.36 -16.30 -5.89
N LEU A 330 -2.41 -15.51 -6.09
CA LEU A 330 -3.40 -15.75 -7.14
C LEU A 330 -2.77 -15.57 -8.52
N PHE A 331 -1.93 -14.56 -8.72
CA PHE A 331 -1.22 -14.36 -9.99
C PHE A 331 -0.18 -15.46 -10.28
N LEU A 332 0.35 -16.16 -9.26
CA LEU A 332 1.12 -17.37 -9.49
C LEU A 332 0.26 -18.44 -10.19
N CYS A 333 -0.99 -18.64 -9.74
CA CYS A 333 -1.91 -19.60 -10.36
C CYS A 333 -2.32 -19.19 -11.77
N ILE A 334 -2.59 -17.90 -11.99
CA ILE A 334 -2.94 -17.37 -13.31
C ILE A 334 -1.80 -17.60 -14.29
N GLY A 335 -0.57 -17.22 -13.93
CA GLY A 335 0.60 -17.42 -14.78
C GLY A 335 0.86 -18.89 -15.10
N TRP A 336 0.75 -19.77 -14.10
CA TRP A 336 0.85 -21.21 -14.31
C TRP A 336 -0.25 -21.76 -15.23
N GLY A 337 -1.52 -21.43 -14.95
CA GLY A 337 -2.64 -21.89 -15.75
C GLY A 337 -2.54 -21.47 -17.23
N LEU A 338 -2.11 -20.23 -17.46
CA LEU A 338 -1.91 -19.71 -18.83
C LEU A 338 -0.76 -20.42 -19.56
N THR A 339 0.34 -20.73 -18.89
CA THR A 339 1.45 -21.46 -19.50
C THR A 339 1.08 -22.91 -19.79
N GLU A 340 0.33 -23.57 -18.92
CA GLU A 340 -0.18 -24.93 -19.14
C GLU A 340 -1.16 -25.00 -20.33
N ILE A 341 -2.11 -24.07 -20.40
CA ILE A 341 -3.07 -23.99 -21.52
C ILE A 341 -2.32 -23.66 -22.80
N GLY A 342 -1.44 -22.64 -22.76
CA GLY A 342 -0.67 -22.20 -23.90
C GLY A 342 0.17 -23.34 -24.48
N ARG A 343 0.86 -24.13 -23.64
CA ARG A 343 1.67 -25.26 -24.05
C ARG A 343 0.83 -26.35 -24.77
N LYS A 344 -0.31 -26.71 -24.18
CA LYS A 344 -1.21 -27.70 -24.78
C LYS A 344 -1.82 -27.26 -26.11
N VAL A 345 -2.06 -25.98 -26.30
CA VAL A 345 -2.59 -25.40 -27.55
C VAL A 345 -1.46 -25.26 -28.58
N TRP A 346 -0.26 -24.84 -28.16
CA TRP A 346 0.92 -24.67 -29.00
C TRP A 346 1.35 -25.97 -29.68
N GLU A 347 1.32 -27.09 -28.98
CA GLU A 347 1.73 -28.41 -29.48
C GLU A 347 0.79 -29.01 -30.54
N ARG A 348 -0.41 -28.42 -30.73
CA ARG A 348 -1.45 -29.03 -31.59
C ARG A 348 -1.38 -28.61 -33.06
N SER A 349 -1.06 -27.36 -33.37
CA SER A 349 -1.07 -26.84 -34.75
C SER A 349 -0.51 -25.42 -34.83
N LEU A 350 -0.17 -24.98 -36.07
CA LEU A 350 0.22 -23.59 -36.33
C LEU A 350 -0.91 -22.59 -35.95
N VAL A 351 -2.16 -22.94 -36.14
CA VAL A 351 -3.32 -22.14 -35.73
C VAL A 351 -3.36 -22.02 -34.20
N GLY A 352 -2.99 -23.09 -33.51
CA GLY A 352 -2.86 -23.10 -32.03
C GLY A 352 -1.78 -22.13 -31.56
N ASN A 353 -0.65 -22.05 -32.26
CA ASN A 353 0.43 -21.14 -31.93
C ASN A 353 0.01 -19.67 -32.08
N ILE A 354 -0.66 -19.32 -33.17
CA ILE A 354 -1.19 -17.97 -33.38
C ILE A 354 -2.26 -17.64 -32.33
N GLY A 355 -3.16 -18.59 -32.06
CA GLY A 355 -4.20 -18.43 -31.02
C GLY A 355 -3.63 -18.20 -29.63
N THR A 356 -2.56 -18.92 -29.26
CA THR A 356 -1.86 -18.74 -27.97
C THR A 356 -1.23 -17.35 -27.88
N LEU A 357 -0.56 -16.90 -28.92
CA LEU A 357 0.07 -15.57 -28.98
C LEU A 357 -0.98 -14.46 -28.89
N LEU A 358 -2.05 -14.55 -29.67
CA LEU A 358 -3.16 -13.58 -29.62
C LEU A 358 -3.82 -13.57 -28.25
N GLY A 359 -4.06 -14.73 -27.65
CA GLY A 359 -4.60 -14.83 -26.29
C GLY A 359 -3.70 -14.16 -25.25
N ALA A 360 -2.39 -14.36 -25.32
CA ALA A 360 -1.43 -13.69 -24.44
C ALA A 360 -1.45 -12.17 -24.62
N VAL A 361 -1.45 -11.69 -25.87
CA VAL A 361 -1.55 -10.25 -26.17
C VAL A 361 -2.85 -9.65 -25.66
N LEU A 362 -3.99 -10.32 -25.84
CA LEU A 362 -5.28 -9.85 -25.33
C LEU A 362 -5.32 -9.78 -23.80
N ILE A 363 -4.74 -10.78 -23.09
CA ILE A 363 -4.66 -10.77 -21.64
C ILE A 363 -3.80 -9.60 -21.16
N VAL A 364 -2.62 -9.39 -21.75
CA VAL A 364 -1.76 -8.24 -21.42
C VAL A 364 -2.50 -6.93 -21.68
N ALA A 365 -3.14 -6.77 -22.85
CA ALA A 365 -3.93 -5.60 -23.18
C ALA A 365 -5.06 -5.34 -22.18
N ALA A 366 -5.74 -6.40 -21.72
CA ALA A 366 -6.79 -6.32 -20.72
C ALA A 366 -6.27 -5.88 -19.31
N MET A 367 -4.99 -6.11 -19.02
CA MET A 367 -4.35 -5.68 -17.77
C MET A 367 -3.91 -4.20 -17.79
N ILE A 368 -3.68 -3.62 -18.95
CA ILE A 368 -3.15 -2.25 -19.11
C ILE A 368 -4.01 -1.17 -18.41
N PRO A 369 -5.36 -1.16 -18.50
CA PRO A 369 -6.16 -0.11 -17.86
C PRO A 369 -5.95 0.01 -16.37
N GLY A 370 -5.71 -1.10 -15.66
CA GLY A 370 -5.44 -1.13 -14.21
C GLY A 370 -4.00 -0.78 -13.81
N SER A 371 -3.10 -0.67 -14.78
CA SER A 371 -1.66 -0.51 -14.57
C SER A 371 -1.20 0.92 -14.32
N GLY A 372 -2.10 1.93 -14.34
CA GLY A 372 -1.75 3.34 -14.19
C GLY A 372 -1.18 3.99 -15.46
N ILE A 373 -1.37 3.39 -16.64
CA ILE A 373 -0.83 3.89 -17.93
C ILE A 373 -1.25 5.33 -18.22
N ARG A 374 -2.48 5.70 -17.89
CA ARG A 374 -3.00 7.05 -18.16
C ARG A 374 -2.25 8.12 -17.37
N THR A 375 -2.03 7.88 -16.08
CA THR A 375 -1.24 8.76 -15.22
C THR A 375 0.20 8.84 -15.70
N TRP A 376 0.80 7.69 -16.04
CA TRP A 376 2.15 7.65 -16.61
C TRP A 376 2.28 8.48 -17.88
N LEU A 377 1.37 8.31 -18.86
CA LEU A 377 1.34 9.09 -20.11
C LEU A 377 1.17 10.59 -19.82
N ALA A 378 0.29 10.95 -18.89
CA ALA A 378 0.09 12.35 -18.52
C ALA A 378 1.40 12.98 -17.98
N HIS A 379 2.13 12.30 -17.11
CA HIS A 379 3.41 12.79 -16.59
C HIS A 379 4.50 12.84 -17.67
N ILE A 380 4.58 11.86 -18.57
CA ILE A 380 5.61 11.85 -19.62
C ILE A 380 5.33 12.96 -20.64
N ASN A 381 4.09 13.11 -21.08
CA ASN A 381 3.73 14.13 -22.08
C ASN A 381 3.87 15.56 -21.54
N ASN A 382 3.77 15.75 -20.22
CA ASN A 382 3.86 17.03 -19.54
C ASN A 382 5.10 17.13 -18.64
N TRP A 383 6.22 16.51 -19.05
CA TRP A 383 7.41 16.38 -18.21
C TRP A 383 7.99 17.73 -17.75
N SER A 384 7.98 18.74 -18.59
CA SER A 384 8.47 20.10 -18.28
C SER A 384 7.45 20.98 -17.55
N ASN A 385 6.17 20.56 -17.50
CA ASN A 385 5.12 21.35 -16.86
C ASN A 385 5.15 21.14 -15.32
N ILE A 386 5.25 22.24 -14.57
CA ILE A 386 5.30 22.23 -13.11
C ILE A 386 4.02 21.67 -12.49
N ASN A 387 2.86 21.89 -13.12
CA ASN A 387 1.58 21.37 -12.64
C ASN A 387 1.48 19.84 -12.64
N TYR A 388 2.41 19.16 -13.33
CA TYR A 388 2.56 17.72 -13.33
C TYR A 388 3.74 17.22 -12.48
N ASN A 389 4.20 18.06 -11.54
CA ASN A 389 5.29 17.73 -10.61
C ASN A 389 4.94 18.25 -9.22
N ALA A 390 4.20 17.44 -8.46
CA ALA A 390 3.67 17.85 -7.16
C ALA A 390 4.72 18.38 -6.17
N PRO A 391 5.92 17.80 -6.03
CA PRO A 391 6.97 18.42 -5.20
C PRO A 391 7.31 19.86 -5.61
N LYS A 392 7.58 20.11 -6.89
CA LYS A 392 7.91 21.46 -7.37
C LYS A 392 6.72 22.42 -7.33
N PHE A 393 5.53 21.88 -7.62
CA PHE A 393 4.28 22.65 -7.58
C PHE A 393 3.98 23.15 -6.17
N VAL A 394 4.10 22.30 -5.17
CA VAL A 394 3.87 22.70 -3.77
C VAL A 394 4.97 23.59 -3.23
N ASP A 395 6.23 23.41 -3.63
CA ASP A 395 7.34 24.28 -3.27
C ASP A 395 7.07 25.73 -3.73
N GLN A 396 6.49 25.91 -4.93
CA GLN A 396 6.07 27.23 -5.41
C GLN A 396 5.03 27.85 -4.46
N ILE A 397 4.00 27.11 -4.09
CA ILE A 397 2.94 27.59 -3.17
C ILE A 397 3.53 27.96 -1.80
N ILE A 398 4.40 27.12 -1.26
CA ILE A 398 5.06 27.36 0.04
C ILE A 398 5.91 28.64 -0.01
N ASN A 399 6.58 28.92 -1.13
CA ASN A 399 7.41 30.12 -1.29
C ASN A 399 6.59 31.39 -1.51
N ASP A 400 5.41 31.31 -2.11
CA ASP A 400 4.51 32.44 -2.34
C ASP A 400 3.75 32.87 -1.08
N LEU A 401 3.66 31.99 -0.06
CA LEU A 401 2.89 32.23 1.16
C LEU A 401 3.78 32.60 2.36
N PRO A 402 3.28 33.42 3.32
CA PRO A 402 4.03 33.89 4.48
C PRO A 402 4.64 32.76 5.33
N ALA A 403 5.89 32.94 5.80
CA ALA A 403 6.60 31.87 6.53
C ALA A 403 6.02 31.58 7.92
N ASP A 404 5.52 32.58 8.60
CA ASP A 404 5.13 32.59 10.04
C ASP A 404 3.62 32.34 10.23
N ALA A 405 2.89 32.10 9.13
CA ALA A 405 1.48 31.83 9.18
C ALA A 405 1.17 30.39 9.63
N ARG A 406 -0.05 30.21 10.15
CA ARG A 406 -0.59 28.89 10.50
C ARG A 406 -1.37 28.34 9.32
N TYR A 407 -1.05 27.13 8.92
CA TYR A 407 -1.62 26.49 7.76
C TYR A 407 -2.49 25.31 8.16
N THR A 408 -3.75 25.29 7.68
CA THR A 408 -4.52 24.05 7.60
C THR A 408 -4.38 23.53 6.17
N VAL A 409 -3.86 22.32 6.02
CA VAL A 409 -3.50 21.76 4.72
C VAL A 409 -4.10 20.36 4.57
N ASP A 410 -4.72 20.10 3.43
CA ASP A 410 -5.26 18.78 3.17
C ASP A 410 -4.14 17.72 3.02
N ARG A 411 -4.52 16.45 2.99
CA ARG A 411 -3.60 15.31 2.99
C ARG A 411 -2.62 15.30 1.81
N ALA A 412 -2.98 15.89 0.67
CA ALA A 412 -2.14 15.86 -0.52
C ALA A 412 -0.82 16.60 -0.33
N TYR A 413 -0.79 17.61 0.53
CA TYR A 413 0.36 18.47 0.70
C TYR A 413 0.77 18.74 2.15
N VAL A 414 0.04 18.25 3.15
CA VAL A 414 0.32 18.51 4.57
C VAL A 414 1.76 18.14 4.98
N PHE A 415 2.26 17.02 4.48
CA PHE A 415 3.64 16.60 4.74
C PHE A 415 4.67 17.58 4.16
N ASN A 416 4.45 18.10 2.96
CA ASN A 416 5.35 19.06 2.32
C ASN A 416 5.43 20.38 3.11
N PHE A 417 4.29 20.91 3.57
CA PHE A 417 4.27 22.10 4.43
C PHE A 417 4.98 21.85 5.77
N ALA A 418 4.70 20.71 6.41
CA ALA A 418 5.31 20.36 7.69
C ALA A 418 6.82 20.14 7.57
N SER A 419 7.29 19.44 6.53
CA SER A 419 8.72 19.18 6.28
C SER A 419 9.49 20.46 5.88
N ALA A 420 8.80 21.44 5.28
CA ALA A 420 9.33 22.79 5.01
C ALA A 420 9.35 23.70 6.25
N GLY A 421 9.02 23.19 7.44
CA GLY A 421 9.05 23.92 8.71
C GLY A 421 7.87 24.85 8.93
N ARG A 422 6.78 24.73 8.16
CA ARG A 422 5.57 25.54 8.33
C ARG A 422 4.75 25.07 9.52
N THR A 423 4.16 25.98 10.28
CA THR A 423 3.19 25.65 11.34
C THR A 423 1.93 25.09 10.70
N THR A 424 1.79 23.77 10.72
CA THR A 424 0.81 23.05 9.89
C THR A 424 -0.12 22.20 10.74
N ILE A 425 -1.41 22.19 10.40
CA ILE A 425 -2.46 21.30 10.91
C ILE A 425 -3.06 20.54 9.71
N LEU A 426 -3.39 19.27 9.90
CA LEU A 426 -4.07 18.48 8.89
C LEU A 426 -5.50 19.00 8.67
N GLY A 427 -5.85 19.25 7.42
CA GLY A 427 -7.21 19.55 6.99
C GLY A 427 -8.03 18.28 6.85
N ASP A 428 -8.73 17.88 7.91
CA ASP A 428 -9.59 16.70 7.97
C ASP A 428 -10.79 17.01 8.88
N LEU A 429 -11.98 16.58 8.50
CA LEU A 429 -13.23 16.79 9.26
C LEU A 429 -13.77 15.50 9.89
N ARG A 430 -13.09 14.39 9.73
CA ARG A 430 -13.53 13.08 10.24
C ARG A 430 -13.28 12.97 11.74
N GLU A 431 -14.29 13.26 12.54
CA GLU A 431 -14.22 13.30 14.02
C GLU A 431 -13.59 12.03 14.65
N HIS A 432 -13.79 10.88 14.03
CA HIS A 432 -13.19 9.62 14.52
C HIS A 432 -11.67 9.50 14.27
N LEU A 433 -11.10 10.34 13.39
CA LEU A 433 -9.68 10.43 13.10
C LEU A 433 -9.09 11.72 13.64
N PHE A 434 -9.47 12.86 13.03
CA PHE A 434 -9.00 14.18 13.38
C PHE A 434 -10.05 15.21 12.94
N ASP A 435 -10.22 16.29 13.72
CA ASP A 435 -11.15 17.37 13.38
C ASP A 435 -10.42 18.73 13.39
N ALA A 436 -10.21 19.29 12.22
CA ALA A 436 -9.52 20.54 12.03
C ALA A 436 -10.30 21.78 12.55
N ARG A 437 -11.62 21.70 12.76
CA ARG A 437 -12.48 22.82 13.21
C ARG A 437 -12.04 23.42 14.54
N SER A 438 -11.36 22.65 15.38
CA SER A 438 -10.87 23.11 16.69
C SER A 438 -9.56 23.91 16.64
N PHE A 439 -8.97 24.08 15.47
CA PHE A 439 -7.65 24.70 15.31
C PHE A 439 -7.76 26.00 14.51
N PRO A 440 -7.17 27.11 15.02
CA PRO A 440 -7.11 28.38 14.28
C PRO A 440 -6.11 28.27 13.12
N TYR A 441 -6.45 28.87 11.99
CA TYR A 441 -5.59 28.95 10.82
C TYR A 441 -5.55 30.38 10.25
N ASP A 442 -4.49 30.69 9.51
CA ASP A 442 -4.36 31.93 8.75
C ASP A 442 -4.57 31.65 7.25
N TYR A 443 -4.16 30.46 6.79
CA TYR A 443 -4.36 29.96 5.42
C TYR A 443 -4.87 28.51 5.44
N LEU A 444 -5.85 28.24 4.58
CA LEU A 444 -6.37 26.91 4.33
C LEU A 444 -5.99 26.50 2.88
N ILE A 445 -5.35 25.37 2.73
CA ILE A 445 -4.87 24.83 1.46
C ILE A 445 -5.67 23.57 1.13
N VAL A 446 -6.42 23.63 0.03
CA VAL A 446 -7.33 22.56 -0.39
C VAL A 446 -6.96 22.10 -1.79
N SER A 447 -6.56 20.84 -1.94
CA SER A 447 -6.30 20.26 -3.25
C SER A 447 -7.56 19.68 -3.89
N ARG A 448 -7.47 19.34 -5.18
CA ARG A 448 -8.51 18.58 -5.89
C ARG A 448 -8.84 17.25 -5.22
N ASP A 449 -7.84 16.58 -4.66
CA ASP A 449 -7.94 15.25 -4.06
C ASP A 449 -8.32 15.30 -2.57
N CYS A 450 -8.76 16.48 -2.10
CA CYS A 450 -9.30 16.63 -0.75
C CYS A 450 -10.51 15.70 -0.56
N ILE A 451 -10.44 14.86 0.49
CA ILE A 451 -11.53 13.92 0.79
C ILE A 451 -12.77 14.67 1.28
N ASP A 452 -12.55 15.68 2.11
CA ASP A 452 -13.62 16.49 2.69
C ASP A 452 -13.91 17.67 1.76
N ARG A 453 -14.77 17.45 0.77
CA ARG A 453 -15.14 18.46 -0.23
C ARG A 453 -15.67 19.76 0.39
N ASP A 454 -16.25 19.64 1.59
CA ASP A 454 -16.83 20.77 2.33
C ASP A 454 -15.81 21.42 3.29
N LEU A 455 -14.54 21.05 3.23
CA LEU A 455 -13.50 21.51 4.17
C LEU A 455 -13.44 23.04 4.25
N ALA A 456 -13.43 23.72 3.10
CA ALA A 456 -13.39 25.18 3.04
C ALA A 456 -14.64 25.82 3.66
N THR A 457 -15.83 25.29 3.36
CA THR A 457 -17.09 25.77 3.91
C THR A 457 -17.17 25.50 5.41
N ALA A 458 -16.80 24.31 5.85
CA ALA A 458 -16.83 23.91 7.27
C ALA A 458 -15.87 24.73 8.15
N LEU A 459 -14.81 25.26 7.56
CA LEU A 459 -13.83 26.13 8.22
C LEU A 459 -14.06 27.62 7.96
N ASN A 460 -15.20 28.02 7.35
CA ASN A 460 -15.53 29.40 6.98
C ASN A 460 -14.44 30.07 6.15
N GLY A 461 -13.91 29.36 5.14
CA GLY A 461 -12.86 29.83 4.26
C GLY A 461 -13.39 30.78 3.19
N TRP A 462 -12.67 31.88 2.94
CA TRP A 462 -12.87 32.79 1.80
C TRP A 462 -11.75 32.56 0.79
N LEU A 463 -12.10 32.19 -0.45
CA LEU A 463 -11.14 31.93 -1.52
C LEU A 463 -10.38 33.20 -1.93
N ILE A 464 -9.06 33.15 -1.88
CA ILE A 464 -8.18 34.28 -2.26
C ILE A 464 -7.33 33.99 -3.48
N GLY A 465 -7.16 32.74 -3.89
CA GLY A 465 -6.36 32.37 -5.05
C GLY A 465 -6.39 30.89 -5.38
N THR A 466 -5.92 30.57 -6.57
CA THR A 466 -5.83 29.20 -7.06
C THR A 466 -4.49 28.98 -7.77
N TYR A 467 -3.98 27.76 -7.71
CA TYR A 467 -2.81 27.28 -8.43
C TYR A 467 -3.20 26.07 -9.27
N GLY A 468 -2.68 26.00 -10.51
CA GLY A 468 -3.00 24.93 -11.45
C GLY A 468 -4.30 25.16 -12.21
N ASP A 469 -4.77 24.10 -12.89
CA ASP A 469 -5.98 24.11 -13.72
C ASP A 469 -7.04 23.17 -13.08
N PRO A 470 -8.23 23.67 -12.70
CA PRO A 470 -9.28 22.84 -12.12
C PRO A 470 -9.83 21.79 -13.07
N ASP A 471 -9.75 22.02 -14.40
CA ASP A 471 -10.29 21.10 -15.41
C ASP A 471 -9.29 20.02 -15.83
N ASP A 472 -8.00 20.19 -15.52
CA ASP A 472 -6.96 19.20 -15.84
C ASP A 472 -6.91 18.06 -14.82
N ARG A 473 -7.50 16.96 -15.15
CA ARG A 473 -7.66 15.79 -14.26
C ARG A 473 -6.35 15.22 -13.69
N PHE A 474 -5.24 15.36 -14.39
CA PHE A 474 -3.95 14.75 -14.02
C PHE A 474 -2.94 15.76 -13.47
N GLY A 475 -3.19 17.04 -13.66
CA GLY A 475 -2.36 18.11 -13.12
C GLY A 475 -2.68 18.40 -11.66
N CYS A 476 -1.71 18.95 -10.94
CA CYS A 476 -1.92 19.45 -9.59
C CYS A 476 -2.84 20.68 -9.62
N TYR A 477 -3.73 20.76 -8.66
CA TYR A 477 -4.61 21.92 -8.45
C TYR A 477 -4.80 22.18 -6.96
N VAL A 478 -4.75 23.43 -6.57
CA VAL A 478 -4.90 23.88 -5.18
C VAL A 478 -5.68 25.20 -5.13
N GLU A 479 -6.58 25.29 -4.18
CA GLU A 479 -7.30 26.49 -3.75
C GLU A 479 -6.73 26.96 -2.41
N VAL A 480 -6.54 28.27 -2.30
CA VAL A 480 -6.04 28.94 -1.09
C VAL A 480 -7.13 29.82 -0.51
N TYR A 481 -7.45 29.60 0.76
CA TYR A 481 -8.49 30.32 1.48
C TYR A 481 -7.92 31.01 2.73
N VAL A 482 -8.61 32.07 3.19
CA VAL A 482 -8.40 32.75 4.48
C VAL A 482 -9.69 32.68 5.29
N PRO A 483 -9.68 32.79 6.64
CA PRO A 483 -10.90 32.82 7.44
C PRO A 483 -11.74 34.05 7.12
N MET A 484 -13.07 33.88 6.98
CA MET A 484 -14.01 35.00 6.76
C MET A 484 -14.01 36.05 7.89
N VAL A 485 -13.56 35.71 9.10
CA VAL A 485 -13.65 36.54 10.32
C VAL A 485 -12.30 37.12 10.74
N SER A 486 -11.29 37.14 9.88
CA SER A 486 -10.06 37.89 10.15
C SER A 486 -10.30 39.35 9.76
N PRO A 487 -10.08 40.33 10.66
CA PRO A 487 -9.92 41.71 10.19
C PRO A 487 -8.73 41.70 9.22
N ILE A 488 -9.02 41.98 7.97
CA ILE A 488 -8.01 42.12 6.92
C ILE A 488 -6.94 43.09 7.44
N LYS A 489 -5.79 42.60 7.88
CA LYS A 489 -4.58 43.41 7.80
C LYS A 489 -4.45 43.67 6.32
N GLU A 490 -4.77 44.90 5.90
CA GLU A 490 -4.57 45.35 4.54
C GLU A 490 -3.15 44.98 4.12
N LEU A 491 -3.03 43.86 3.41
CA LEU A 491 -1.87 43.55 2.62
C LEU A 491 -1.90 44.60 1.52
N ASN A 492 -1.05 45.63 1.69
CA ASN A 492 -0.73 46.56 0.60
C ASN A 492 -0.32 45.72 -0.60
N PRO A 493 -1.14 45.61 -1.65
CA PRO A 493 -0.73 44.90 -2.84
C PRO A 493 0.43 45.69 -3.43
N SER A 494 1.62 45.09 -3.46
CA SER A 494 2.68 45.59 -4.31
C SER A 494 2.11 45.68 -5.73
N PRO A 495 2.08 46.88 -6.35
CA PRO A 495 1.51 47.03 -7.68
C PRO A 495 2.43 46.36 -8.70
N GLY A 496 2.05 45.26 -9.23
CA GLY A 496 2.70 44.72 -10.40
C GLY A 496 2.93 43.18 -10.34
N LYS A 497 1.95 42.47 -10.82
CA LYS A 497 2.06 41.33 -11.76
C LYS A 497 0.81 40.51 -11.77
N HIS A 498 -0.26 41.09 -12.32
CA HIS A 498 -1.28 40.24 -12.95
C HIS A 498 -0.65 39.61 -14.19
N GLN A 499 0.00 38.47 -14.02
CA GLN A 499 0.25 37.53 -15.11
C GLN A 499 -0.93 36.58 -15.15
N LYS A 500 -1.92 36.89 -15.99
CA LYS A 500 -2.79 35.88 -16.56
C LYS A 500 -1.90 34.91 -17.34
N LEU A 501 -1.52 33.82 -16.70
CA LEU A 501 -0.96 32.68 -17.40
C LEU A 501 -2.13 31.99 -18.13
N LYS A 502 -2.11 32.14 -19.46
CA LYS A 502 -2.95 31.36 -20.39
C LYS A 502 -2.56 29.90 -20.37
#